data_38ad72bbeaf572b3d5cf58767ff0dde5
#
_entry.id   38ad72bbeaf572b3d5cf58767ff0dde5
#
_cell.length_a   1.000
_cell.length_b   1.000
_cell.length_c   1.000
_cell.angle_alpha   90.00
_cell.angle_beta   90.00
_cell.angle_gamma   90.00
#
_symmetry.space_group_name_H-M   'P 1'
#
loop_
_entity.id
_entity.type
_entity.pdbx_description
1 polymer ?
#
loop_
_entity_poly.entity_id
_entity_poly.type
_entity_poly.pdbx_seq_one_letter_code
_entity_poly.pdbx_strand_id
1 'polypeptide(L)'
;MRVVQDLTMAAPLARARAVAPLVAAAADRIEAGRELPADLLDALHGAAIFRTLLPHACGGDEARLSEHVQVLEAIAVADASTAWCIGQAAGCSMAAAYMAPAAAYRVWGRDPRAVLAWGQAAPGAL
;
A
#
# COMPACT_ATOMS: atom_id res chain seq x y z
N MET A 1 15.05 8.55 11.16
CA MET A 1 15.27 7.12 10.91
C MET A 1 14.69 6.19 11.99
N ARG A 2 14.74 6.52 13.26
CA ARG A 2 14.11 5.74 14.36
C ARG A 2 12.58 5.64 14.26
N VAL A 3 11.90 6.71 13.88
CA VAL A 3 10.42 6.75 13.81
C VAL A 3 9.83 5.80 12.77
N VAL A 4 10.51 5.55 11.66
CA VAL A 4 10.03 4.67 10.59
C VAL A 4 10.19 3.18 10.94
N GLN A 5 11.22 2.82 11.70
CA GLN A 5 11.42 1.43 12.16
C GLN A 5 10.40 1.02 13.22
N ASP A 6 9.97 1.94 14.08
CA ASP A 6 8.92 1.66 15.08
C ASP A 6 7.53 1.51 14.46
N LEU A 7 7.27 2.15 13.31
CA LEU A 7 5.98 2.06 12.63
C LEU A 7 5.70 0.70 12.00
N THR A 8 6.71 0.00 11.51
CA THR A 8 6.52 -1.32 10.85
C THR A 8 5.99 -2.39 11.80
N MET A 9 6.24 -2.27 13.10
CA MET A 9 5.75 -3.19 14.12
C MET A 9 4.37 -2.79 14.69
N ALA A 10 3.88 -1.59 14.36
CA ALA A 10 2.57 -1.13 14.79
C ALA A 10 1.45 -1.73 13.94
N ALA A 11 0.24 -1.80 14.50
CA ALA A 11 -0.95 -2.23 13.76
C ALA A 11 -1.17 -1.36 12.51
N PRO A 12 -1.69 -1.91 11.40
CA PRO A 12 -1.88 -1.20 10.14
C PRO A 12 -2.60 0.14 10.28
N LEU A 13 -3.66 0.19 11.08
CA LEU A 13 -4.42 1.43 11.33
C LEU A 13 -3.58 2.51 12.04
N ALA A 14 -2.75 2.11 13.00
CA ALA A 14 -1.86 3.05 13.67
C ALA A 14 -0.83 3.67 12.71
N ARG A 15 -0.28 2.85 11.81
CA ARG A 15 0.63 3.30 10.75
C ARG A 15 -0.05 4.26 9.78
N ALA A 16 -1.29 3.95 9.37
CA ALA A 16 -2.10 4.82 8.51
C ALA A 16 -2.32 6.20 9.14
N ARG A 17 -2.71 6.22 10.41
CA ARG A 17 -2.90 7.47 11.17
C ARG A 17 -1.60 8.27 11.31
N ALA A 18 -0.47 7.61 11.43
CA ALA A 18 0.83 8.27 11.54
C ALA A 18 1.26 8.94 10.21
N VAL A 19 0.92 8.36 9.05
CA VAL A 19 1.27 8.94 7.74
C VAL A 19 0.21 9.87 7.18
N ALA A 20 -1.03 9.84 7.67
CA ALA A 20 -2.13 10.69 7.19
C ALA A 20 -1.78 12.20 7.15
N PRO A 21 -1.09 12.79 8.12
CA PRO A 21 -0.66 14.18 8.03
C PRO A 21 0.27 14.48 6.85
N LEU A 22 1.13 13.53 6.46
CA LEU A 22 2.00 13.67 5.27
C LEU A 22 1.19 13.61 3.98
N VAL A 23 0.16 12.76 3.94
CA VAL A 23 -0.78 12.68 2.83
C VAL A 23 -1.52 14.01 2.67
N ALA A 24 -2.08 14.55 3.77
CA ALA A 24 -2.76 15.85 3.75
C ALA A 24 -1.85 16.99 3.28
N ALA A 25 -0.60 17.02 3.72
CA ALA A 25 0.36 18.03 3.31
C ALA A 25 0.78 17.90 1.82
N ALA A 26 0.58 16.74 1.21
CA ALA A 26 0.90 16.49 -0.19
C ALA A 26 -0.29 16.70 -1.15
N ALA A 27 -1.51 16.92 -0.65
CA ALA A 27 -2.75 16.93 -1.44
C ALA A 27 -2.68 17.84 -2.68
N ASP A 28 -2.22 19.08 -2.53
CA ASP A 28 -2.10 20.02 -3.65
C ASP A 28 -1.08 19.54 -4.70
N ARG A 29 0.01 18.90 -4.26
CA ARG A 29 1.02 18.35 -5.17
C ARG A 29 0.49 17.12 -5.93
N ILE A 30 -0.31 16.30 -5.27
CA ILE A 30 -0.98 15.14 -5.89
C ILE A 30 -1.94 15.61 -6.97
N GLU A 31 -2.79 16.59 -6.64
CA GLU A 31 -3.75 17.18 -7.58
C GLU A 31 -3.04 17.77 -8.81
N ALA A 32 -2.01 18.58 -8.61
CA ALA A 32 -1.27 19.22 -9.68
C ALA A 32 -0.45 18.24 -10.54
N GLY A 33 0.18 17.25 -9.90
CA GLY A 33 1.06 16.26 -10.55
C GLY A 33 0.32 15.07 -11.13
N ARG A 34 -0.91 14.79 -10.67
CA ARG A 34 -1.69 13.59 -11.00
C ARG A 34 -0.95 12.28 -10.67
N GLU A 35 -0.08 12.33 -9.69
CA GLU A 35 0.71 11.20 -9.20
C GLU A 35 1.05 11.40 -7.73
N LEU A 36 1.39 10.32 -7.04
CA LEU A 36 1.89 10.40 -5.69
C LEU A 36 3.36 10.88 -5.71
N PRO A 37 3.70 11.99 -5.04
CA PRO A 37 5.08 12.47 -4.97
C PRO A 37 6.03 11.44 -4.38
N ALA A 38 7.28 11.42 -4.84
CA ALA A 38 8.26 10.40 -4.45
C ALA A 38 8.52 10.34 -2.94
N ASP A 39 8.58 11.48 -2.27
CA ASP A 39 8.75 11.58 -0.81
C ASP A 39 7.55 10.99 -0.06
N LEU A 40 6.33 11.20 -0.57
CA LEU A 40 5.13 10.57 -0.02
C LEU A 40 5.13 9.06 -0.26
N LEU A 41 5.49 8.61 -1.46
CA LEU A 41 5.63 7.18 -1.76
C LEU A 41 6.63 6.51 -0.83
N ASP A 42 7.77 7.14 -0.56
CA ASP A 42 8.77 6.65 0.38
C ASP A 42 8.19 6.50 1.80
N ALA A 43 7.42 7.47 2.25
CA ALA A 43 6.75 7.41 3.56
C ALA A 43 5.71 6.28 3.63
N LEU A 44 4.88 6.13 2.59
CA LEU A 44 3.86 5.07 2.50
C LEU A 44 4.49 3.68 2.45
N HIS A 45 5.57 3.49 1.68
CA HIS A 45 6.32 2.24 1.66
C HIS A 45 7.01 1.98 2.99
N GLY A 46 7.62 2.99 3.60
CA GLY A 46 8.25 2.87 4.92
C GLY A 46 7.27 2.46 6.02
N ALA A 47 6.00 2.88 5.91
CA ALA A 47 4.92 2.47 6.79
C ALA A 47 4.22 1.16 6.36
N ALA A 48 4.69 0.50 5.31
CA ALA A 48 4.13 -0.74 4.74
C ALA A 48 2.62 -0.67 4.41
N ILE A 49 2.09 0.51 4.07
CA ILE A 49 0.65 0.73 3.85
C ILE A 49 0.13 -0.06 2.63
N PHE A 50 0.95 -0.27 1.61
CA PHE A 50 0.59 -1.06 0.43
C PHE A 50 0.54 -2.57 0.69
N ARG A 51 1.01 -3.04 1.84
CA ARG A 51 1.17 -4.48 2.16
C ARG A 51 0.16 -4.99 3.18
N THR A 52 -0.89 -4.23 3.45
CA THR A 52 -1.88 -4.57 4.49
C THR A 52 -2.64 -5.86 4.21
N LEU A 53 -2.97 -6.16 2.95
CA LEU A 53 -3.68 -7.38 2.54
C LEU A 53 -2.75 -8.46 1.97
N LEU A 54 -1.46 -8.19 1.85
CA LEU A 54 -0.49 -9.17 1.38
C LEU A 54 -0.28 -10.25 2.45
N PRO A 55 -0.23 -11.55 2.07
CA PRO A 55 0.03 -12.63 3.02
C PRO A 55 1.33 -12.47 3.80
N HIS A 56 1.36 -12.93 5.04
CA HIS A 56 2.56 -12.95 5.88
C HIS A 56 3.75 -13.64 5.22
N ALA A 57 3.49 -14.73 4.50
CA ALA A 57 4.52 -15.47 3.75
C ALA A 57 5.26 -14.62 2.71
N CYS A 58 4.66 -13.52 2.26
CA CYS A 58 5.25 -12.56 1.33
C CYS A 58 5.70 -11.25 2.02
N GLY A 59 5.67 -11.21 3.34
CA GLY A 59 6.06 -10.03 4.12
C GLY A 59 4.96 -8.97 4.27
N GLY A 60 3.69 -9.37 4.17
CA GLY A 60 2.53 -8.51 4.40
C GLY A 60 1.94 -8.65 5.81
N ASP A 61 0.92 -7.86 6.09
CA ASP A 61 0.22 -7.88 7.37
C ASP A 61 -0.89 -8.95 7.45
N GLU A 62 -1.33 -9.44 6.30
CA GLU A 62 -2.47 -10.37 6.21
C GLU A 62 -3.68 -9.88 7.03
N ALA A 63 -3.90 -8.56 7.00
CA ALA A 63 -4.92 -7.89 7.80
C ALA A 63 -6.32 -8.32 7.38
N ARG A 64 -7.27 -8.26 8.30
CA ARG A 64 -8.68 -8.46 7.98
C ARG A 64 -9.17 -7.34 7.08
N LEU A 65 -10.13 -7.64 6.19
CA LEU A 65 -10.73 -6.62 5.31
C LEU A 65 -11.31 -5.45 6.10
N SER A 66 -11.93 -5.71 7.26
CA SER A 66 -12.46 -4.65 8.14
C SER A 66 -11.37 -3.71 8.66
N GLU A 67 -10.18 -4.22 8.96
CA GLU A 67 -9.04 -3.40 9.37
C GLU A 67 -8.47 -2.61 8.18
N HIS A 68 -8.38 -3.24 7.01
CA HIS A 68 -7.95 -2.56 5.79
C HIS A 68 -8.88 -1.42 5.41
N VAL A 69 -10.20 -1.59 5.54
CA VAL A 69 -11.17 -0.50 5.30
C VAL A 69 -10.91 0.68 6.24
N GLN A 70 -10.62 0.44 7.52
CA GLN A 70 -10.27 1.51 8.46
C GLN A 70 -8.95 2.21 8.09
N VAL A 71 -7.98 1.48 7.55
CA VAL A 71 -6.75 2.05 7.00
C VAL A 71 -7.08 3.00 5.84
N LEU A 72 -7.92 2.55 4.91
CA LEU A 72 -8.34 3.38 3.77
C LEU A 72 -9.11 4.62 4.21
N GLU A 73 -10.03 4.49 5.18
CA GLU A 73 -10.77 5.63 5.74
C GLU A 73 -9.83 6.67 6.35
N ALA A 74 -8.84 6.23 7.14
CA ALA A 74 -7.87 7.12 7.77
C ALA A 74 -7.05 7.92 6.75
N ILE A 75 -6.71 7.31 5.62
CA ILE A 75 -6.00 7.99 4.52
C ILE A 75 -6.96 8.85 3.69
N ALA A 76 -8.17 8.36 3.40
CA ALA A 76 -9.14 9.05 2.54
C ALA A 76 -9.60 10.40 3.11
N VAL A 77 -9.64 10.54 4.44
CA VAL A 77 -9.91 11.83 5.11
C VAL A 77 -8.83 12.87 4.75
N ALA A 78 -7.60 12.44 4.54
CA ALA A 78 -6.49 13.31 4.15
C ALA A 78 -6.45 13.54 2.63
N ASP A 79 -6.58 12.49 1.82
CA ASP A 79 -6.68 12.52 0.36
C ASP A 79 -7.29 11.21 -0.17
N ALA A 80 -8.44 11.31 -0.82
CA ALA A 80 -9.18 10.15 -1.32
C ALA A 80 -8.47 9.46 -2.49
N SER A 81 -7.73 10.20 -3.31
CA SER A 81 -6.99 9.62 -4.45
C SER A 81 -5.82 8.76 -3.99
N THR A 82 -5.13 9.15 -2.94
CA THR A 82 -4.11 8.33 -2.28
C THR A 82 -4.72 7.05 -1.70
N ALA A 83 -5.86 7.15 -1.01
CA ALA A 83 -6.56 5.97 -0.50
C ALA A 83 -6.98 5.02 -1.61
N TRP A 84 -7.43 5.54 -2.75
CA TRP A 84 -7.73 4.74 -3.93
C TRP A 84 -6.52 3.96 -4.43
N CYS A 85 -5.37 4.62 -4.60
CA CYS A 85 -4.13 3.97 -5.04
C CYS A 85 -3.72 2.84 -4.08
N ILE A 86 -3.81 3.08 -2.76
CA ILE A 86 -3.52 2.09 -1.73
C ILE A 86 -4.49 0.91 -1.82
N GLY A 87 -5.79 1.19 -1.95
CA GLY A 87 -6.82 0.16 -2.07
C GLY A 87 -6.62 -0.74 -3.29
N GLN A 88 -6.26 -0.17 -4.43
CA GLN A 88 -5.96 -0.92 -5.65
C GLN A 88 -4.72 -1.82 -5.45
N ALA A 89 -3.64 -1.27 -4.93
CA ALA A 89 -2.39 -2.00 -4.73
C ALA A 89 -2.56 -3.15 -3.70
N ALA A 90 -3.19 -2.86 -2.57
CA ALA A 90 -3.45 -3.86 -1.52
C ALA A 90 -4.42 -4.94 -2.01
N GLY A 91 -5.48 -4.56 -2.73
CA GLY A 91 -6.43 -5.50 -3.32
C GLY A 91 -5.76 -6.45 -4.31
N CYS A 92 -4.91 -5.94 -5.19
CA CYS A 92 -4.14 -6.77 -6.12
C CYS A 92 -3.21 -7.75 -5.38
N SER A 93 -2.65 -7.35 -4.24
CA SER A 93 -1.74 -8.18 -3.46
C SER A 93 -2.40 -9.43 -2.86
N MET A 94 -3.73 -9.42 -2.69
CA MET A 94 -4.49 -10.61 -2.25
C MET A 94 -4.33 -11.80 -3.22
N ALA A 95 -4.03 -11.55 -4.49
CA ALA A 95 -3.76 -12.60 -5.47
C ALA A 95 -2.63 -13.53 -5.03
N ALA A 96 -1.68 -13.05 -4.20
CA ALA A 96 -0.61 -13.86 -3.67
C ALA A 96 -1.09 -15.10 -2.88
N ALA A 97 -2.25 -15.01 -2.21
CA ALA A 97 -2.84 -16.11 -1.47
C ALA A 97 -3.33 -17.26 -2.36
N TYR A 98 -3.57 -17.00 -3.64
CA TYR A 98 -4.09 -17.94 -4.62
C TYR A 98 -3.04 -18.40 -5.65
N MET A 99 -1.81 -17.92 -5.53
CA MET A 99 -0.70 -18.28 -6.40
C MET A 99 0.14 -19.40 -5.79
N ALA A 100 0.90 -20.11 -6.64
CA ALA A 100 1.96 -21.00 -6.14
C ALA A 100 2.93 -20.18 -5.25
N PRO A 101 3.29 -20.65 -4.04
CA PRO A 101 4.09 -19.88 -3.08
C PRO A 101 5.38 -19.29 -3.68
N ALA A 102 6.08 -20.08 -4.51
CA ALA A 102 7.30 -19.61 -5.17
C ALA A 102 7.04 -18.47 -6.16
N ALA A 103 5.87 -18.46 -6.83
CA ALA A 103 5.50 -17.38 -7.74
C ALA A 103 5.14 -16.10 -6.96
N ALA A 104 4.33 -16.22 -5.91
CA ALA A 104 4.00 -15.10 -5.04
C ALA A 104 5.25 -14.47 -4.41
N TYR A 105 6.16 -15.30 -3.93
CA TYR A 105 7.43 -14.83 -3.35
C TYR A 105 8.30 -14.10 -4.38
N ARG A 106 8.35 -14.55 -5.64
CA ARG A 106 9.09 -13.83 -6.70
C ARG A 106 8.54 -12.43 -6.97
N VAL A 107 7.22 -12.24 -6.84
CA VAL A 107 6.57 -10.94 -7.10
C VAL A 107 6.74 -10.01 -5.89
N TRP A 108 6.43 -10.47 -4.69
CA TRP A 108 6.34 -9.58 -3.51
C TRP A 108 7.39 -9.86 -2.43
N GLY A 109 7.92 -11.07 -2.34
CA GLY A 109 8.77 -11.47 -1.22
C GLY A 109 10.20 -10.97 -1.32
N ARG A 110 10.68 -10.67 -2.54
CA ARG A 110 12.08 -10.23 -2.78
C ARG A 110 12.26 -8.73 -2.64
N ASP A 111 11.22 -7.96 -2.94
CA ASP A 111 11.26 -6.50 -2.93
C ASP A 111 10.16 -5.98 -2.00
N PRO A 112 10.52 -5.34 -0.87
CA PRO A 112 9.53 -4.80 0.06
C PRO A 112 8.72 -3.64 -0.53
N ARG A 113 9.14 -3.06 -1.66
CA ARG A 113 8.44 -2.00 -2.37
C ARG A 113 7.63 -2.51 -3.56
N ALA A 114 7.64 -3.82 -3.82
CA ALA A 114 6.85 -4.38 -4.91
C ALA A 114 5.35 -4.13 -4.71
N VAL A 115 4.74 -3.52 -5.70
CA VAL A 115 3.30 -3.22 -5.77
C VAL A 115 2.78 -3.73 -7.10
N LEU A 116 1.64 -4.42 -7.07
CA LEU A 116 0.95 -4.82 -8.27
C LEU A 116 -0.20 -3.84 -8.53
N ALA A 117 -0.19 -3.21 -9.69
CA ALA A 117 -1.32 -2.44 -10.20
C ALA A 117 -2.05 -3.27 -11.25
N TRP A 118 -3.36 -3.11 -11.32
CA TRP A 118 -4.15 -3.70 -12.39
C TRP A 118 -4.57 -2.65 -13.41
N GLY A 119 -4.84 -3.09 -14.62
CA GLY A 119 -5.36 -2.27 -15.68
C GLY A 119 -5.99 -3.14 -16.76
N GLN A 120 -6.67 -2.55 -17.73
CA GLN A 120 -7.14 -3.30 -18.88
C GLN A 120 -5.92 -3.82 -19.66
N ALA A 121 -5.89 -5.14 -19.90
CA ALA A 121 -4.91 -5.71 -20.81
C ALA A 121 -5.13 -5.14 -22.21
N ALA A 122 -4.07 -4.66 -22.85
CA ALA A 122 -4.14 -4.31 -24.25
C ALA A 122 -4.45 -5.58 -25.09
N PRO A 123 -5.24 -5.48 -26.18
CA PRO A 123 -5.45 -6.61 -27.08
C PRO A 123 -4.10 -7.18 -27.53
N GLY A 124 -3.87 -8.49 -27.29
CA GLY A 124 -2.63 -9.16 -27.65
C GLY A 124 -1.51 -9.12 -26.61
N ALA A 125 -1.74 -8.61 -25.43
CA ALA A 125 -0.79 -8.62 -24.30
C ALA A 125 -0.85 -9.97 -23.52
N LEU A 126 -0.63 -11.10 -24.20
CA LEU A 126 -0.42 -12.42 -23.60
C LEU A 126 1.01 -12.87 -23.86
#